data_d29739d27c51d0b069e3e28139bb309c
#
_entry.id   d29739d27c51d0b069e3e28139bb309c
#
_cell.length_a   1.000
_cell.length_b   1.000
_cell.length_c   1.000
_cell.angle_alpha   90.00
_cell.angle_beta   90.00
_cell.angle_gamma   90.00
#
_symmetry.space_group_name_H-M   'P 1'
#
loop_
_entity.id
_entity.type
_entity.pdbx_description
1 polymer ?
#
loop_
_entity_poly.entity_id
_entity_poly.type
_entity_poly.pdbx_seq_one_letter_code
_entity_poly.pdbx_strand_id
1 'polypeptide(L)'
;MANKPISMSKIRQILRLYSQGNSKLAINRLTGISRNTLKKYIRDYKALNLNIIEIEELSDYDLEELFSQFKQHQPCLTDKARNLIALFPEINKQLKRKGVTQFMLWEQYRLRYPDGLSSSQFSYYYAIWKQQVNPVMHVDHKVGDKLYVDYAGEKLQIVDPQTGELKDVEVFVAILGCSQLTYVEASYSQQKEDLIASCERCLHYIGGVPTALVTDNLKSAVTKSSKYEPIINEDFADFADHYSITVLPTRAYKPRDKSLVEGAVKIIYTRIYAKIRDGVYHSLAAL
;
A
#
# COMPACT_ATOMS: atom_id res chain seq x y z
N MET A 1 -5.70 0.41 -17.81
CA MET A 1 -5.46 -1.00 -17.39
C MET A 1 -3.96 -1.20 -17.28
N ALA A 2 -3.45 -1.54 -16.12
CA ALA A 2 -2.01 -1.82 -15.93
C ALA A 2 -1.68 -3.09 -16.71
N ASN A 3 -0.65 -3.02 -17.56
CA ASN A 3 -0.14 -4.18 -18.30
C ASN A 3 0.40 -5.21 -17.30
N LYS A 4 -0.33 -6.32 -17.09
CA LYS A 4 0.18 -7.45 -16.30
C LYS A 4 1.45 -7.99 -16.98
N PRO A 5 2.52 -8.26 -16.23
CA PRO A 5 3.70 -8.89 -16.79
C PRO A 5 3.33 -10.26 -17.37
N ILE A 6 3.93 -10.60 -18.51
CA ILE A 6 3.72 -11.90 -19.18
C ILE A 6 4.48 -12.96 -18.37
N SER A 7 3.85 -14.11 -18.13
CA SER A 7 4.50 -15.23 -17.44
C SER A 7 5.67 -15.82 -18.24
N MET A 8 6.68 -16.35 -17.57
CA MET A 8 7.85 -16.95 -18.21
C MET A 8 7.48 -18.13 -19.10
N SER A 9 6.46 -18.91 -18.72
CA SER A 9 5.91 -19.97 -19.57
C SER A 9 5.39 -19.48 -20.92
N LYS A 10 4.72 -18.32 -20.96
CA LYS A 10 4.29 -17.69 -22.21
C LYS A 10 5.46 -17.13 -23.03
N ILE A 11 6.50 -16.64 -22.37
CA ILE A 11 7.71 -16.19 -23.05
C ILE A 11 8.39 -17.38 -23.73
N ARG A 12 8.56 -18.52 -23.06
CA ARG A 12 9.07 -19.76 -23.67
C ARG A 12 8.25 -20.17 -24.89
N GLN A 13 6.93 -20.16 -24.78
CA GLN A 13 6.03 -20.49 -25.89
C GLN A 13 6.27 -19.56 -27.09
N ILE A 14 6.43 -18.25 -26.88
CA ILE A 14 6.73 -17.29 -27.94
C ILE A 14 8.05 -17.63 -28.63
N LEU A 15 9.10 -17.89 -27.83
CA LEU A 15 10.44 -18.16 -28.35
C LEU A 15 10.50 -19.48 -29.10
N ARG A 16 9.81 -20.51 -28.64
CA ARG A 16 9.65 -21.81 -29.33
C ARG A 16 8.97 -21.62 -30.68
N LEU A 17 7.83 -20.93 -30.73
CA LEU A 17 7.16 -20.67 -32.00
C LEU A 17 8.01 -19.84 -32.95
N TYR A 18 8.78 -18.90 -32.43
CA TYR A 18 9.70 -18.10 -33.25
C TYR A 18 10.86 -18.94 -33.79
N SER A 19 11.47 -19.84 -33.00
CA SER A 19 12.55 -20.73 -33.45
C SER A 19 12.08 -21.75 -34.50
N GLN A 20 10.79 -22.11 -34.49
CA GLN A 20 10.15 -22.95 -35.52
C GLN A 20 9.85 -22.19 -36.81
N GLY A 21 10.29 -20.94 -36.97
CA GLY A 21 10.12 -20.16 -38.20
C GLY A 21 8.78 -19.42 -38.31
N ASN A 22 7.93 -19.43 -37.27
CA ASN A 22 6.66 -18.72 -37.31
C ASN A 22 6.83 -17.20 -37.37
N SER A 23 6.06 -16.55 -38.25
CA SER A 23 6.06 -15.08 -38.31
C SER A 23 5.49 -14.44 -37.06
N LYS A 24 5.92 -13.21 -36.77
CA LYS A 24 5.39 -12.44 -35.61
C LYS A 24 3.86 -12.24 -35.67
N LEU A 25 3.30 -12.24 -36.89
CA LEU A 25 1.87 -12.15 -37.10
C LEU A 25 1.17 -13.47 -36.75
N ALA A 26 1.75 -14.60 -37.15
CA ALA A 26 1.24 -15.92 -36.78
C ALA A 26 1.30 -16.14 -35.28
N ILE A 27 2.42 -15.79 -34.63
CA ILE A 27 2.56 -15.88 -33.15
C ILE A 27 1.55 -14.99 -32.44
N ASN A 28 1.29 -13.77 -32.94
CA ASN A 28 0.25 -12.90 -32.36
C ASN A 28 -1.15 -13.53 -32.43
N ARG A 29 -1.50 -14.16 -33.58
CA ARG A 29 -2.78 -14.85 -33.75
C ARG A 29 -2.91 -16.07 -32.83
N LEU A 30 -1.83 -16.84 -32.66
CA LEU A 30 -1.84 -18.05 -31.84
C LEU A 30 -1.84 -17.75 -30.32
N THR A 31 -1.14 -16.72 -29.88
CA THR A 31 -0.92 -16.44 -28.46
C THR A 31 -1.75 -15.29 -27.90
N GLY A 32 -2.37 -14.47 -28.75
CA GLY A 32 -3.09 -13.25 -28.37
C GLY A 32 -2.20 -12.11 -27.88
N ILE A 33 -0.87 -12.28 -27.91
CA ILE A 33 0.08 -11.30 -27.38
C ILE A 33 0.37 -10.20 -28.40
N SER A 34 0.39 -8.95 -27.97
CA SER A 34 0.57 -7.79 -28.84
C SER A 34 1.88 -7.87 -29.64
N ARG A 35 1.84 -7.41 -30.92
CA ARG A 35 3.03 -7.40 -31.78
C ARG A 35 4.19 -6.60 -31.20
N ASN A 36 3.93 -5.54 -30.46
CA ASN A 36 4.98 -4.74 -29.81
C ASN A 36 5.69 -5.52 -28.72
N THR A 37 4.92 -6.28 -27.94
CA THR A 37 5.47 -7.17 -26.91
C THR A 37 6.28 -8.30 -27.52
N LEU A 38 5.79 -8.93 -28.59
CA LEU A 38 6.54 -9.96 -29.34
C LEU A 38 7.85 -9.41 -29.90
N LYS A 39 7.82 -8.21 -30.51
CA LYS A 39 9.05 -7.56 -31.03
C LYS A 39 10.09 -7.36 -29.92
N LYS A 40 9.65 -6.98 -28.72
CA LYS A 40 10.55 -6.78 -27.57
C LYS A 40 11.24 -8.08 -27.20
N TYR A 41 10.48 -9.13 -26.84
CA TYR A 41 11.05 -10.39 -26.37
C TYR A 41 11.89 -11.11 -27.44
N ILE A 42 11.49 -11.06 -28.73
CA ILE A 42 12.28 -11.63 -29.82
C ILE A 42 13.59 -10.86 -30.04
N ARG A 43 13.60 -9.53 -29.88
CA ARG A 43 14.81 -8.73 -29.94
C ARG A 43 15.76 -9.08 -28.81
N ASP A 44 15.22 -9.16 -27.57
CA ASP A 44 15.98 -9.45 -26.36
C ASP A 44 16.56 -10.88 -26.45
N TYR A 45 15.78 -11.85 -26.94
CA TYR A 45 16.23 -13.21 -27.23
C TYR A 45 17.41 -13.27 -28.24
N LYS A 46 17.30 -12.53 -29.33
CA LYS A 46 18.40 -12.46 -30.34
C LYS A 46 19.67 -11.85 -29.72
N ALA A 47 19.55 -10.93 -28.81
CA ALA A 47 20.71 -10.31 -28.16
C ALA A 47 21.39 -11.25 -27.14
N LEU A 48 20.67 -12.26 -26.60
CA LEU A 48 21.22 -13.28 -25.71
C LEU A 48 22.12 -14.31 -26.46
N ASN A 49 21.97 -14.46 -27.79
CA ASN A 49 22.67 -15.48 -28.60
C ASN A 49 22.53 -16.92 -28.05
N LEU A 50 21.47 -17.21 -27.29
CA LEU A 50 21.18 -18.53 -26.75
C LEU A 50 20.34 -19.37 -27.72
N ASN A 51 20.56 -20.68 -27.71
CA ASN A 51 19.73 -21.63 -28.43
C ASN A 51 18.40 -21.85 -27.67
N ILE A 52 17.35 -22.25 -28.40
CA ILE A 52 16.03 -22.52 -27.77
C ILE A 52 16.12 -23.69 -26.76
N ILE A 53 16.98 -24.67 -26.98
CA ILE A 53 17.20 -25.80 -26.06
C ILE A 53 17.73 -25.28 -24.71
N GLU A 54 18.73 -24.40 -24.74
CA GLU A 54 19.29 -23.78 -23.51
C GLU A 54 18.23 -22.99 -22.74
N ILE A 55 17.32 -22.30 -23.44
CA ILE A 55 16.22 -21.56 -22.80
C ILE A 55 15.17 -22.49 -22.19
N GLU A 56 14.96 -23.67 -22.77
CA GLU A 56 14.02 -24.65 -22.24
C GLU A 56 14.55 -25.35 -20.97
N GLU A 57 15.87 -25.46 -20.82
CA GLU A 57 16.52 -26.05 -19.65
C GLU A 57 16.63 -25.07 -18.45
N LEU A 58 16.55 -23.75 -18.68
CA LEU A 58 16.60 -22.77 -17.62
C LEU A 58 15.39 -22.86 -16.70
N SER A 59 15.55 -22.53 -15.42
CA SER A 59 14.40 -22.34 -14.53
C SER A 59 13.63 -21.04 -14.89
N ASP A 60 12.39 -20.91 -14.43
CA ASP A 60 11.62 -19.67 -14.65
C ASP A 60 12.30 -18.46 -13.98
N TYR A 61 12.99 -18.68 -12.87
CA TYR A 61 13.77 -17.68 -12.16
C TYR A 61 14.98 -17.20 -13.00
N ASP A 62 15.79 -18.13 -13.51
CA ASP A 62 16.96 -17.78 -14.31
C ASP A 62 16.57 -17.08 -15.62
N LEU A 63 15.47 -17.51 -16.22
CA LEU A 63 14.90 -16.88 -17.41
C LEU A 63 14.41 -15.45 -17.12
N GLU A 64 13.78 -15.23 -15.96
CA GLU A 64 13.36 -13.89 -15.54
C GLU A 64 14.58 -13.00 -15.29
N GLU A 65 15.63 -13.50 -14.67
CA GLU A 65 16.86 -12.77 -14.42
C GLU A 65 17.53 -12.36 -15.73
N LEU A 66 17.68 -13.28 -16.69
CA LEU A 66 18.22 -13.01 -18.01
C LEU A 66 17.44 -11.90 -18.76
N PHE A 67 16.12 -11.98 -18.77
CA PHE A 67 15.30 -10.94 -19.41
C PHE A 67 15.23 -9.65 -18.60
N SER A 68 15.50 -9.68 -17.29
CA SER A 68 15.55 -8.49 -16.45
C SER A 68 16.76 -7.60 -16.77
N GLN A 69 17.87 -8.18 -17.19
CA GLN A 69 19.05 -7.43 -17.65
C GLN A 69 18.71 -6.49 -18.81
N PHE A 70 17.78 -6.88 -19.70
CA PHE A 70 17.28 -6.01 -20.78
C PHE A 70 16.25 -4.97 -20.31
N LYS A 71 15.64 -5.17 -19.12
CA LYS A 71 14.79 -4.14 -18.49
C LYS A 71 15.63 -3.01 -17.91
N GLN A 72 16.89 -3.25 -17.62
CA GLN A 72 17.86 -2.26 -17.13
C GLN A 72 18.47 -1.38 -18.22
N HIS A 73 18.02 -1.46 -19.49
CA HIS A 73 18.24 -0.37 -20.41
C HIS A 73 17.48 0.85 -19.87
N GLN A 74 18.15 1.55 -18.94
CA GLN A 74 17.78 2.94 -18.63
C GLN A 74 17.73 3.64 -19.99
N PRO A 75 16.60 4.24 -20.38
CA PRO A 75 16.56 5.03 -21.59
C PRO A 75 17.72 6.00 -21.49
N CYS A 76 18.54 6.09 -22.54
CA CYS A 76 19.67 7.02 -22.56
C CYS A 76 19.13 8.39 -22.14
N LEU A 77 19.45 8.78 -20.90
CA LEU A 77 18.91 9.99 -20.31
C LEU A 77 19.33 11.16 -21.18
N THR A 78 18.37 11.85 -21.74
CA THR A 78 18.65 13.10 -22.45
C THR A 78 19.33 14.07 -21.48
N ASP A 79 20.15 14.98 -21.97
CA ASP A 79 20.82 15.98 -21.12
C ASP A 79 19.80 16.77 -20.30
N LYS A 80 18.62 17.06 -20.86
CA LYS A 80 17.49 17.67 -20.15
C LYS A 80 17.02 16.84 -18.96
N ALA A 81 16.98 15.51 -19.09
CA ALA A 81 16.58 14.61 -18.01
C ALA A 81 17.68 14.50 -16.93
N ARG A 82 18.96 14.45 -17.31
CA ARG A 82 20.07 14.47 -16.35
C ARG A 82 20.08 15.74 -15.51
N ASN A 83 19.92 16.89 -16.15
CA ASN A 83 19.85 18.20 -15.47
C ASN A 83 18.66 18.27 -14.51
N LEU A 84 17.49 17.74 -14.90
CA LEU A 84 16.34 17.68 -14.02
C LEU A 84 16.58 16.77 -12.82
N ILE A 85 17.15 15.57 -13.01
CA ILE A 85 17.43 14.62 -11.95
C ILE A 85 18.39 15.22 -10.91
N ALA A 86 19.36 16.00 -11.32
CA ALA A 86 20.27 16.72 -10.41
C ALA A 86 19.55 17.71 -9.47
N LEU A 87 18.38 18.21 -9.86
CA LEU A 87 17.57 19.12 -9.04
C LEU A 87 16.65 18.38 -8.05
N PHE A 88 16.41 17.08 -8.21
CA PHE A 88 15.47 16.35 -7.37
C PHE A 88 15.77 16.31 -5.87
N PRO A 89 17.03 16.28 -5.40
CA PRO A 89 17.30 16.39 -3.96
C PRO A 89 16.72 17.66 -3.36
N GLU A 90 16.89 18.81 -4.02
CA GLU A 90 16.34 20.08 -3.55
C GLU A 90 14.82 20.14 -3.69
N ILE A 91 14.28 19.68 -4.81
CA ILE A 91 12.84 19.54 -5.04
C ILE A 91 12.19 18.69 -3.95
N ASN A 92 12.80 17.54 -3.58
CA ASN A 92 12.30 16.67 -2.52
C ASN A 92 12.32 17.34 -1.14
N LYS A 93 13.30 18.21 -0.88
CA LYS A 93 13.35 19.01 0.35
C LYS A 93 12.23 20.05 0.39
N GLN A 94 11.95 20.70 -0.72
CA GLN A 94 10.89 21.70 -0.81
C GLN A 94 9.49 21.07 -0.71
N LEU A 95 9.26 19.88 -1.26
CA LEU A 95 7.99 19.15 -1.14
C LEU A 95 7.60 18.80 0.30
N LYS A 96 8.54 18.84 1.26
CA LYS A 96 8.24 18.65 2.70
C LYS A 96 7.60 19.88 3.34
N ARG A 97 7.64 21.04 2.69
CA ARG A 97 7.03 22.27 3.20
C ARG A 97 5.53 22.26 2.99
N LYS A 98 4.77 22.74 3.98
CA LYS A 98 3.31 22.81 3.90
C LYS A 98 2.87 23.68 2.71
N GLY A 99 1.94 23.17 1.91
CA GLY A 99 1.38 23.88 0.74
C GLY A 99 2.20 23.79 -0.54
N VAL A 100 3.42 23.23 -0.52
CA VAL A 100 4.23 23.05 -1.74
C VAL A 100 3.81 21.79 -2.48
N THR A 101 3.40 21.95 -3.74
CA THR A 101 2.98 20.83 -4.61
C THR A 101 4.04 20.55 -5.67
N GLN A 102 4.04 19.32 -6.19
CA GLN A 102 4.93 18.93 -7.28
C GLN A 102 4.68 19.74 -8.56
N PHE A 103 3.43 20.11 -8.81
CA PHE A 103 3.05 20.92 -9.95
C PHE A 103 3.66 22.34 -9.86
N MET A 104 3.56 22.98 -8.70
CA MET A 104 4.15 24.31 -8.44
C MET A 104 5.69 24.28 -8.65
N LEU A 105 6.37 23.23 -8.20
CA LEU A 105 7.81 23.09 -8.41
C LEU A 105 8.16 22.83 -9.88
N TRP A 106 7.30 22.12 -10.61
CA TRP A 106 7.43 21.99 -12.05
C TRP A 106 7.25 23.34 -12.77
N GLU A 107 6.29 24.17 -12.38
CA GLU A 107 6.13 25.52 -12.95
C GLU A 107 7.38 26.37 -12.72
N GLN A 108 7.94 26.36 -11.50
CA GLN A 108 9.20 27.05 -11.19
C GLN A 108 10.38 26.51 -12.03
N TYR A 109 10.44 25.19 -12.22
CA TYR A 109 11.42 24.56 -13.11
C TYR A 109 11.25 25.06 -14.55
N ARG A 110 10.02 25.14 -15.07
CA ARG A 110 9.74 25.63 -16.45
C ARG A 110 10.08 27.08 -16.65
N LEU A 111 9.87 27.93 -15.64
CA LEU A 111 10.30 29.34 -15.68
C LEU A 111 11.83 29.46 -15.82
N ARG A 112 12.57 28.60 -15.11
CA ARG A 112 14.04 28.58 -15.16
C ARG A 112 14.59 27.90 -16.42
N TYR A 113 13.88 26.90 -16.92
CA TYR A 113 14.24 26.12 -18.10
C TYR A 113 13.07 26.07 -19.10
N PRO A 114 12.89 27.09 -19.95
CA PRO A 114 11.75 27.15 -20.88
C PRO A 114 11.62 25.95 -21.80
N ASP A 115 12.75 25.37 -22.23
CA ASP A 115 12.81 24.12 -23.02
C ASP A 115 12.84 22.83 -22.18
N GLY A 116 12.58 22.95 -20.89
CA GLY A 116 12.57 21.81 -19.95
C GLY A 116 11.48 20.77 -20.26
N LEU A 117 11.50 19.70 -19.48
CA LEU A 117 10.57 18.58 -19.64
C LEU A 117 9.13 18.97 -19.27
N SER A 118 8.15 18.26 -19.88
CA SER A 118 6.72 18.44 -19.54
C SER A 118 6.41 17.97 -18.10
N SER A 119 5.25 18.38 -17.57
CA SER A 119 4.80 17.98 -16.23
C SER A 119 4.74 16.47 -16.05
N SER A 120 4.25 15.74 -17.07
CA SER A 120 4.19 14.29 -17.03
C SER A 120 5.57 13.62 -16.99
N GLN A 121 6.54 14.15 -17.77
CA GLN A 121 7.91 13.65 -17.75
C GLN A 121 8.65 14.01 -16.47
N PHE A 122 8.43 15.21 -15.93
CA PHE A 122 8.94 15.63 -14.63
C PHE A 122 8.46 14.69 -13.52
N SER A 123 7.16 14.42 -13.47
CA SER A 123 6.57 13.49 -12.50
C SER A 123 7.09 12.06 -12.66
N TYR A 124 7.24 11.59 -13.90
CA TYR A 124 7.77 10.26 -14.21
C TYR A 124 9.23 10.09 -13.70
N TYR A 125 10.13 11.01 -14.05
CA TYR A 125 11.52 10.93 -13.60
C TYR A 125 11.65 11.13 -12.08
N TYR A 126 10.82 12.00 -11.48
CA TYR A 126 10.81 12.17 -10.04
C TYR A 126 10.36 10.90 -9.30
N ALA A 127 9.35 10.20 -9.80
CA ALA A 127 8.88 8.94 -9.23
C ALA A 127 9.98 7.86 -9.26
N ILE A 128 10.68 7.70 -10.40
CA ILE A 128 11.80 6.76 -10.54
C ILE A 128 12.93 7.12 -9.56
N TRP A 129 13.35 8.38 -9.54
CA TRP A 129 14.41 8.85 -8.66
C TRP A 129 14.04 8.63 -7.18
N LYS A 130 12.80 8.92 -6.80
CA LYS A 130 12.30 8.73 -5.42
C LYS A 130 12.34 7.26 -4.99
N GLN A 131 12.03 6.33 -5.89
CA GLN A 131 12.13 4.89 -5.61
C GLN A 131 13.59 4.45 -5.35
N GLN A 132 14.55 5.03 -6.08
CA GLN A 132 15.97 4.72 -5.90
C GLN A 132 16.54 5.29 -4.59
N VAL A 133 16.14 6.53 -4.22
CA VAL A 133 16.69 7.22 -3.03
C VAL A 133 15.98 6.80 -1.75
N ASN A 134 14.69 6.45 -1.82
CA ASN A 134 13.91 5.94 -0.70
C ASN A 134 13.26 4.61 -1.09
N PRO A 135 13.99 3.50 -1.08
CA PRO A 135 13.38 2.20 -1.29
C PRO A 135 12.31 1.98 -0.22
N VAL A 136 11.06 1.82 -0.65
CA VAL A 136 9.96 1.46 0.25
C VAL A 136 10.13 -0.03 0.56
N MET A 137 10.50 -0.33 1.80
CA MET A 137 10.54 -1.71 2.26
C MET A 137 9.10 -2.24 2.30
N HIS A 138 8.82 -3.25 1.49
CA HIS A 138 7.57 -3.99 1.59
C HIS A 138 7.61 -4.79 2.89
N VAL A 139 6.61 -4.60 3.74
CA VAL A 139 6.46 -5.42 4.95
C VAL A 139 5.55 -6.59 4.57
N ASP A 140 6.10 -7.79 4.57
CA ASP A 140 5.32 -8.99 4.34
C ASP A 140 4.51 -9.31 5.60
N HIS A 141 3.19 -9.40 5.42
CA HIS A 141 2.26 -9.77 6.46
C HIS A 141 1.88 -11.25 6.31
N LYS A 142 2.12 -12.05 7.33
CA LYS A 142 1.70 -13.45 7.37
C LYS A 142 0.22 -13.55 7.73
N VAL A 143 -0.41 -14.63 7.30
CA VAL A 143 -1.81 -14.94 7.64
C VAL A 143 -1.93 -15.17 9.15
N GLY A 144 -2.91 -14.54 9.80
CA GLY A 144 -3.14 -14.67 11.25
C GLY A 144 -2.06 -14.04 12.15
N ASP A 145 -1.08 -13.32 11.58
CA ASP A 145 0.02 -12.73 12.37
C ASP A 145 -0.45 -11.51 13.17
N LYS A 146 -0.97 -10.49 12.50
CA LYS A 146 -1.25 -9.18 13.14
C LYS A 146 -2.60 -8.61 12.78
N LEU A 147 -3.29 -8.11 13.81
CA LEU A 147 -4.46 -7.24 13.74
C LEU A 147 -4.05 -5.84 14.20
N TYR A 148 -4.24 -4.85 13.37
CA TYR A 148 -3.97 -3.44 13.68
C TYR A 148 -5.27 -2.78 14.12
N VAL A 149 -5.26 -2.09 15.26
CA VAL A 149 -6.44 -1.41 15.80
C VAL A 149 -6.15 0.07 16.08
N ASP A 150 -7.14 0.91 15.81
CA ASP A 150 -7.08 2.35 16.01
C ASP A 150 -8.51 2.92 16.13
N TYR A 151 -8.62 4.19 16.48
CA TYR A 151 -9.86 4.96 16.36
C TYR A 151 -9.74 5.99 15.25
N ALA A 152 -10.83 6.19 14.49
CA ALA A 152 -10.90 7.27 13.53
C ALA A 152 -10.84 8.62 14.26
N GLY A 153 -10.12 9.59 13.68
CA GLY A 153 -9.98 10.90 14.31
C GLY A 153 -11.26 11.76 14.29
N GLU A 154 -12.15 11.51 13.31
CA GLU A 154 -13.44 12.19 13.22
C GLU A 154 -14.52 11.32 13.86
N LYS A 155 -15.30 11.94 14.75
CA LYS A 155 -16.43 11.29 15.45
C LYS A 155 -17.67 11.28 14.57
N LEU A 156 -18.54 10.32 14.80
CA LEU A 156 -19.92 10.34 14.33
C LEU A 156 -20.85 10.83 15.43
N GLN A 157 -22.10 11.08 15.10
CA GLN A 157 -23.09 11.59 16.06
C GLN A 157 -24.36 10.75 15.99
N ILE A 158 -24.94 10.52 17.15
CA ILE A 158 -26.30 9.98 17.31
C ILE A 158 -27.16 11.01 18.00
N VAL A 159 -28.45 11.01 17.66
CA VAL A 159 -29.45 11.92 18.23
C VAL A 159 -30.27 11.20 19.27
N ASP A 160 -30.33 11.72 20.49
CA ASP A 160 -31.22 11.19 21.53
C ASP A 160 -32.68 11.44 21.11
N PRO A 161 -33.49 10.38 20.93
CA PRO A 161 -34.87 10.51 20.43
C PRO A 161 -35.82 11.25 21.36
N GLN A 162 -35.46 11.38 22.65
CA GLN A 162 -36.33 12.04 23.66
C GLN A 162 -35.95 13.52 23.84
N THR A 163 -34.64 13.81 23.84
CA THR A 163 -34.16 15.17 24.15
C THR A 163 -33.75 15.92 22.87
N GLY A 164 -33.49 15.23 21.75
CA GLY A 164 -32.89 15.80 20.55
C GLY A 164 -31.43 16.14 20.68
N GLU A 165 -30.78 15.78 21.78
CA GLU A 165 -29.37 16.07 22.03
C GLU A 165 -28.46 15.24 21.15
N LEU A 166 -27.42 15.88 20.60
CA LEU A 166 -26.38 15.22 19.82
C LEU A 166 -25.32 14.62 20.75
N LYS A 167 -25.11 13.31 20.62
CA LYS A 167 -24.05 12.59 21.35
C LYS A 167 -22.98 12.15 20.38
N ASP A 168 -21.75 12.59 20.61
CA ASP A 168 -20.58 12.11 19.87
C ASP A 168 -20.31 10.64 20.16
N VAL A 169 -19.97 9.89 19.13
CA VAL A 169 -19.52 8.50 19.21
C VAL A 169 -18.20 8.34 18.51
N GLU A 170 -17.38 7.49 19.06
CA GLU A 170 -16.06 7.14 18.51
C GLU A 170 -16.21 6.03 17.46
N VAL A 171 -15.28 5.94 16.54
CA VAL A 171 -15.31 4.89 15.51
C VAL A 171 -14.07 4.03 15.62
N PHE A 172 -14.25 2.80 16.09
CA PHE A 172 -13.22 1.78 16.18
C PHE A 172 -12.95 1.19 14.81
N VAL A 173 -11.68 0.98 14.48
CA VAL A 173 -11.19 0.44 13.21
C VAL A 173 -10.18 -0.64 13.48
N ALA A 174 -10.39 -1.82 12.93
CA ALA A 174 -9.43 -2.92 12.98
C ALA A 174 -9.16 -3.48 11.58
N ILE A 175 -7.91 -3.80 11.27
CA ILE A 175 -7.51 -4.35 9.96
C ILE A 175 -6.49 -5.48 10.11
N LEU A 176 -6.74 -6.61 9.46
CA LEU A 176 -5.76 -7.69 9.35
C LEU A 176 -4.63 -7.33 8.39
N GLY A 177 -3.39 -7.60 8.79
CA GLY A 177 -2.21 -7.25 8.01
C GLY A 177 -2.17 -7.91 6.63
N CYS A 178 -2.45 -9.21 6.55
CA CYS A 178 -2.31 -9.98 5.31
C CYS A 178 -3.50 -9.81 4.35
N SER A 179 -4.72 -10.06 4.82
CA SER A 179 -5.93 -10.00 3.99
C SER A 179 -6.47 -8.60 3.78
N GLN A 180 -6.09 -7.65 4.64
CA GLN A 180 -6.67 -6.31 4.74
C GLN A 180 -8.18 -6.32 5.04
N LEU A 181 -8.71 -7.45 5.56
CA LEU A 181 -10.07 -7.51 6.07
C LEU A 181 -10.20 -6.50 7.19
N THR A 182 -11.14 -5.59 7.03
CA THR A 182 -11.32 -4.44 7.92
C THR A 182 -12.65 -4.55 8.64
N TYR A 183 -12.62 -4.39 9.95
CA TYR A 183 -13.78 -4.28 10.84
C TYR A 183 -13.93 -2.83 11.30
N VAL A 184 -15.16 -2.35 11.36
CA VAL A 184 -15.50 -0.99 11.78
C VAL A 184 -16.75 -1.05 12.60
N GLU A 185 -16.75 -0.35 13.73
CA GLU A 185 -17.96 -0.12 14.52
C GLU A 185 -17.91 1.22 15.25
N ALA A 186 -19.07 1.74 15.65
CA ALA A 186 -19.17 2.89 16.52
C ALA A 186 -19.21 2.43 17.99
N SER A 187 -18.54 3.16 18.88
CA SER A 187 -18.56 2.96 20.33
C SER A 187 -18.85 4.28 21.04
N TYR A 188 -19.33 4.22 22.28
CA TYR A 188 -19.64 5.44 23.05
C TYR A 188 -18.40 6.22 23.46
N SER A 189 -17.28 5.50 23.67
CA SER A 189 -16.03 6.12 24.11
C SER A 189 -14.82 5.33 23.61
N GLN A 190 -13.61 5.87 23.87
CA GLN A 190 -12.34 5.16 23.72
C GLN A 190 -11.86 4.59 25.06
N GLN A 191 -12.74 4.44 26.06
CA GLN A 191 -12.37 3.86 27.34
C GLN A 191 -12.04 2.37 27.20
N LYS A 192 -11.38 1.81 28.20
CA LYS A 192 -10.88 0.43 28.16
C LYS A 192 -11.99 -0.59 27.93
N GLU A 193 -13.17 -0.37 28.56
CA GLU A 193 -14.32 -1.24 28.44
C GLU A 193 -14.85 -1.30 27.00
N ASP A 194 -14.99 -0.14 26.37
CA ASP A 194 -15.44 -0.03 24.97
C ASP A 194 -14.40 -0.61 24.01
N LEU A 195 -13.09 -0.36 24.25
CA LEU A 195 -12.00 -0.90 23.45
C LEU A 195 -11.98 -2.43 23.52
N ILE A 196 -12.06 -3.02 24.71
CA ILE A 196 -12.06 -4.47 24.92
C ILE A 196 -13.27 -5.10 24.22
N ALA A 197 -14.46 -4.55 24.44
CA ALA A 197 -15.68 -5.03 23.81
C ALA A 197 -15.63 -4.93 22.27
N SER A 198 -15.05 -3.86 21.73
CA SER A 198 -14.84 -3.71 20.28
C SER A 198 -13.84 -4.72 19.72
N CYS A 199 -12.75 -4.97 20.44
CA CYS A 199 -11.79 -6.01 20.06
C CYS A 199 -12.43 -7.41 20.07
N GLU A 200 -13.22 -7.74 21.08
CA GLU A 200 -13.93 -9.01 21.18
C GLU A 200 -14.89 -9.22 20.01
N ARG A 201 -15.75 -8.23 19.71
CA ARG A 201 -16.66 -8.30 18.55
C ARG A 201 -15.90 -8.40 17.24
N CYS A 202 -14.76 -7.72 17.12
CA CYS A 202 -13.89 -7.84 15.97
C CYS A 202 -13.33 -9.27 15.79
N LEU A 203 -12.88 -9.93 16.86
CA LEU A 203 -12.41 -11.32 16.82
C LEU A 203 -13.52 -12.27 16.38
N HIS A 204 -14.75 -12.08 16.87
CA HIS A 204 -15.92 -12.83 16.42
C HIS A 204 -16.24 -12.61 14.94
N TYR A 205 -16.17 -11.36 14.46
CA TYR A 205 -16.38 -11.03 13.06
C TYR A 205 -15.35 -11.67 12.12
N ILE A 206 -14.08 -11.67 12.54
CA ILE A 206 -12.98 -12.29 11.78
C ILE A 206 -13.08 -13.81 11.79
N GLY A 207 -13.71 -14.39 12.81
CA GLY A 207 -13.83 -15.84 13.01
C GLY A 207 -12.52 -16.49 13.45
N GLY A 208 -11.65 -15.75 14.14
CA GLY A 208 -10.37 -16.27 14.62
C GLY A 208 -9.57 -15.24 15.42
N VAL A 209 -8.48 -15.72 16.02
CA VAL A 209 -7.63 -14.94 16.91
C VAL A 209 -6.27 -14.74 16.23
N PRO A 210 -5.79 -13.49 16.01
CA PRO A 210 -4.47 -13.22 15.49
C PRO A 210 -3.39 -13.46 16.56
N THR A 211 -2.16 -13.71 16.13
CA THR A 211 -1.03 -13.89 17.06
C THR A 211 -0.73 -12.61 17.83
N ALA A 212 -0.90 -11.45 17.20
CA ALA A 212 -0.60 -10.18 17.82
C ALA A 212 -1.64 -9.11 17.48
N LEU A 213 -1.89 -8.22 18.45
CA LEU A 213 -2.73 -7.03 18.33
C LEU A 213 -1.84 -5.80 18.41
N VAL A 214 -1.79 -5.02 17.31
CA VAL A 214 -0.99 -3.80 17.21
C VAL A 214 -1.87 -2.61 17.50
N THR A 215 -1.61 -1.92 18.62
CA THR A 215 -2.37 -0.73 19.03
C THR A 215 -1.50 0.51 18.96
N ASP A 216 -2.13 1.69 18.85
CA ASP A 216 -1.43 2.92 19.21
C ASP A 216 -1.20 2.98 20.74
N ASN A 217 -0.46 4.01 21.15
CA ASN A 217 -0.30 4.38 22.56
C ASN A 217 -1.59 4.99 23.13
N LEU A 218 -2.74 4.38 22.84
CA LEU A 218 -4.02 4.74 23.44
C LEU A 218 -3.94 4.51 24.95
N LYS A 219 -4.34 5.49 25.76
CA LYS A 219 -4.32 5.37 27.23
C LYS A 219 -5.16 4.18 27.75
N SER A 220 -6.17 3.78 27.00
CA SER A 220 -7.00 2.61 27.28
C SER A 220 -6.27 1.27 27.09
N ALA A 221 -5.29 1.23 26.19
CA ALA A 221 -4.47 0.03 25.95
C ALA A 221 -3.11 0.09 26.66
N VAL A 222 -2.50 1.28 26.77
CA VAL A 222 -1.14 1.48 27.27
C VAL A 222 -1.13 2.55 28.36
N THR A 223 -0.89 2.17 29.61
CA THR A 223 -0.83 3.08 30.75
C THR A 223 0.39 3.98 30.69
N LYS A 224 1.53 3.46 30.25
CA LYS A 224 2.78 4.24 30.09
C LYS A 224 3.49 3.83 28.83
N SER A 225 3.60 4.76 27.88
CA SER A 225 4.39 4.54 26.69
C SER A 225 5.89 4.63 27.01
N SER A 226 6.63 3.59 26.65
CA SER A 226 8.09 3.53 26.78
C SER A 226 8.68 3.02 25.48
N LYS A 227 9.91 3.44 25.18
CA LYS A 227 10.63 2.97 23.98
C LYS A 227 11.01 1.49 24.07
N TYR A 228 11.20 0.98 25.29
CA TYR A 228 11.72 -0.37 25.55
C TYR A 228 10.70 -1.27 26.21
N GLU A 229 9.95 -0.78 27.22
CA GLU A 229 8.95 -1.53 27.99
C GLU A 229 7.70 -0.68 28.19
N PRO A 230 6.74 -0.72 27.27
CA PRO A 230 5.45 -0.08 27.47
C PRO A 230 4.67 -0.84 28.55
N ILE A 231 4.02 -0.13 29.47
CA ILE A 231 3.13 -0.73 30.47
C ILE A 231 1.72 -0.79 29.87
N ILE A 232 1.24 -2.02 29.64
CA ILE A 232 -0.10 -2.29 29.14
C ILE A 232 -1.10 -2.11 30.29
N ASN A 233 -2.32 -1.65 29.98
CA ASN A 233 -3.40 -1.59 30.95
C ASN A 233 -3.75 -3.00 31.42
N GLU A 234 -3.95 -3.21 32.73
CA GLU A 234 -4.17 -4.53 33.34
C GLU A 234 -5.38 -5.25 32.72
N ASP A 235 -6.54 -4.60 32.60
CA ASP A 235 -7.74 -5.22 32.02
C ASP A 235 -7.53 -5.59 30.53
N PHE A 236 -6.75 -4.79 29.81
CA PHE A 236 -6.43 -5.09 28.41
C PHE A 236 -5.39 -6.21 28.29
N ALA A 237 -4.50 -6.34 29.27
CA ALA A 237 -3.59 -7.46 29.38
C ALA A 237 -4.35 -8.77 29.69
N ASP A 238 -5.29 -8.74 30.64
CA ASP A 238 -6.15 -9.89 30.95
C ASP A 238 -6.97 -10.35 29.73
N PHE A 239 -7.52 -9.40 28.97
CA PHE A 239 -8.18 -9.70 27.70
C PHE A 239 -7.23 -10.39 26.71
N ALA A 240 -6.01 -9.87 26.56
CA ALA A 240 -5.01 -10.41 25.66
C ALA A 240 -4.58 -11.83 26.08
N ASP A 241 -4.39 -12.05 27.38
CA ASP A 241 -4.03 -13.35 27.95
C ASP A 241 -5.16 -14.38 27.76
N HIS A 242 -6.43 -13.95 27.97
CA HIS A 242 -7.60 -14.81 27.74
C HIS A 242 -7.64 -15.37 26.30
N TYR A 243 -7.35 -14.52 25.32
CA TYR A 243 -7.33 -14.93 23.91
C TYR A 243 -5.94 -15.41 23.43
N SER A 244 -4.92 -15.45 24.30
CA SER A 244 -3.54 -15.78 23.97
C SER A 244 -2.96 -14.87 22.87
N ILE A 245 -3.26 -13.58 22.90
CA ILE A 245 -2.82 -12.55 21.96
C ILE A 245 -1.66 -11.76 22.56
N THR A 246 -0.63 -11.50 21.77
CA THR A 246 0.44 -10.58 22.17
C THR A 246 0.06 -9.14 21.83
N VAL A 247 0.02 -8.24 22.81
CA VAL A 247 -0.18 -6.81 22.57
C VAL A 247 1.13 -6.15 22.16
N LEU A 248 1.14 -5.51 21.01
CA LEU A 248 2.29 -4.81 20.42
C LEU A 248 1.97 -3.31 20.26
N PRO A 249 2.26 -2.47 21.24
CA PRO A 249 2.12 -1.03 21.09
C PRO A 249 3.05 -0.50 19.98
N THR A 250 2.55 0.41 19.14
CA THR A 250 3.37 1.02 18.11
C THR A 250 4.49 1.87 18.73
N ARG A 251 5.64 1.86 18.08
CA ARG A 251 6.79 2.62 18.56
C ARG A 251 6.52 4.12 18.45
N ALA A 252 6.81 4.85 19.53
CA ALA A 252 6.71 6.30 19.51
C ALA A 252 7.53 6.91 18.36
N TYR A 253 6.96 7.88 17.65
CA TYR A 253 7.57 8.61 16.52
C TYR A 253 7.91 7.74 15.29
N LYS A 254 7.25 6.58 15.09
CA LYS A 254 7.40 5.78 13.87
C LYS A 254 6.06 5.60 13.13
N PRO A 255 5.60 6.59 12.37
CA PRO A 255 4.29 6.57 11.69
C PRO A 255 4.16 5.41 10.68
N ARG A 256 5.28 4.86 10.20
CA ARG A 256 5.25 3.72 9.27
C ARG A 256 4.67 2.45 9.87
N ASP A 257 4.75 2.28 11.19
CA ASP A 257 4.20 1.11 11.90
C ASP A 257 2.66 1.09 11.84
N LYS A 258 2.02 2.25 11.58
CA LYS A 258 0.56 2.45 11.48
C LYS A 258 0.02 2.62 10.06
N SER A 259 0.88 2.64 9.05
CA SER A 259 0.48 3.01 7.68
C SER A 259 -0.72 2.21 7.15
N LEU A 260 -0.91 0.98 7.62
CA LEU A 260 -1.98 0.09 7.20
C LEU A 260 -3.33 0.52 7.78
N VAL A 261 -3.41 0.78 9.09
CA VAL A 261 -4.64 1.25 9.72
C VAL A 261 -4.99 2.70 9.34
N GLU A 262 -4.00 3.57 9.15
CA GLU A 262 -4.23 4.91 8.60
C GLU A 262 -4.82 4.86 7.18
N GLY A 263 -4.36 3.90 6.37
CA GLY A 263 -4.95 3.61 5.05
C GLY A 263 -6.40 3.15 5.15
N ALA A 264 -6.70 2.26 6.09
CA ALA A 264 -8.07 1.79 6.36
C ALA A 264 -8.99 2.95 6.79
N VAL A 265 -8.55 3.80 7.70
CA VAL A 265 -9.32 4.98 8.16
C VAL A 265 -9.67 5.91 6.99
N LYS A 266 -8.74 6.16 6.06
CA LYS A 266 -9.02 6.97 4.85
C LYS A 266 -10.09 6.33 3.96
N ILE A 267 -10.07 5.01 3.83
CA ILE A 267 -11.10 4.28 3.07
C ILE A 267 -12.45 4.39 3.77
N ILE A 268 -12.48 4.30 5.10
CA ILE A 268 -13.69 4.43 5.92
C ILE A 268 -14.32 5.80 5.72
N TYR A 269 -13.54 6.89 5.75
CA TYR A 269 -14.06 8.23 5.48
C TYR A 269 -14.72 8.34 4.10
N THR A 270 -14.17 7.73 3.07
CA THR A 270 -14.73 7.79 1.72
C THR A 270 -15.86 6.80 1.47
N ARG A 271 -15.85 5.63 2.11
CA ARG A 271 -16.80 4.54 1.84
C ARG A 271 -17.95 4.47 2.82
N ILE A 272 -17.76 4.89 4.06
CA ILE A 272 -18.75 4.86 5.13
C ILE A 272 -19.22 6.28 5.44
N TYR A 273 -18.36 7.16 5.97
CA TYR A 273 -18.75 8.50 6.39
C TYR A 273 -19.44 9.30 5.28
N ALA A 274 -18.88 9.27 4.07
CA ALA A 274 -19.48 9.98 2.93
C ALA A 274 -20.87 9.46 2.56
N LYS A 275 -21.19 8.18 2.84
CA LYS A 275 -22.51 7.60 2.55
C LYS A 275 -23.54 7.88 3.65
N ILE A 276 -23.10 7.92 4.92
CA ILE A 276 -24.00 8.11 6.06
C ILE A 276 -24.13 9.57 6.50
N ARG A 277 -23.40 10.51 5.87
CA ARG A 277 -23.30 11.92 6.26
C ARG A 277 -24.62 12.67 6.42
N ASP A 278 -25.61 12.29 5.60
CA ASP A 278 -26.93 12.93 5.57
C ASP A 278 -27.98 12.16 6.40
N GLY A 279 -27.58 11.05 7.04
CA GLY A 279 -28.45 10.21 7.87
C GLY A 279 -28.56 10.74 9.30
N VAL A 280 -29.73 10.55 9.90
CA VAL A 280 -29.97 10.79 11.33
C VAL A 280 -30.11 9.45 12.03
N TYR A 281 -29.27 9.18 13.01
CA TYR A 281 -29.20 7.90 13.72
C TYR A 281 -29.54 8.10 15.19
N HIS A 282 -30.40 7.26 15.76
CA HIS A 282 -30.89 7.39 17.12
C HIS A 282 -30.24 6.39 18.11
N SER A 283 -29.41 5.49 17.60
CA SER A 283 -28.69 4.52 18.44
C SER A 283 -27.42 4.02 17.70
N LEU A 284 -26.49 3.43 18.46
CA LEU A 284 -25.31 2.76 17.86
C LEU A 284 -25.72 1.62 16.92
N ALA A 285 -26.80 0.90 17.24
CA ALA A 285 -27.27 -0.21 16.40
C ALA A 285 -27.90 0.26 15.07
N ALA A 286 -28.37 1.51 15.01
CA ALA A 286 -28.90 2.10 13.79
C ALA A 286 -27.81 2.73 12.92
N LEU A 287 -26.72 3.17 13.51
CA LEU A 287 -25.56 3.73 12.87
C LEU A 287 -24.67 2.64 12.28
#